data_afb3e7344b761e80799e75f49f60bbde
#
_entry.id   afb3e7344b761e80799e75f49f60bbde
#
_cell.length_a   1.000
_cell.length_b   1.000
_cell.length_c   1.000
_cell.angle_alpha   90.00
_cell.angle_beta   90.00
_cell.angle_gamma   90.00
#
_symmetry.space_group_name_H-M   'P 1'
#
loop_
_entity.id
_entity.type
_entity.pdbx_description
1 polymer ?
#
loop_
_entity_poly.entity_id
_entity_poly.type
_entity_poly.pdbx_seq_one_letter_code
_entity_poly.pdbx_strand_id
1 'polypeptide(L)'
;MSRYVNPFTDIGFKIIFGQPASKELLIILLNELLAGEHHIEDLVFLDKEDRADNIHDKGIIYDLYCRTDSGEFIIVEMQNRWHSHFLDRTLYYVCRAVSRQIENPLPKHIPIPENRDENGMLVKEEFVPYGKR
;
A
#
# COMPACT_ATOMS: atom_id res chain seq x y z
N MET A 1 6.53 -2.59 31.36
CA MET A 1 5.92 -2.40 30.02
C MET A 1 6.84 -1.54 29.18
N SER A 2 7.19 -2.00 27.99
CA SER A 2 7.95 -1.16 27.07
C SER A 2 7.09 0.04 26.67
N ARG A 3 7.65 1.24 26.82
CA ARG A 3 6.97 2.51 26.48
C ARG A 3 6.99 2.80 24.98
N TYR A 4 7.74 2.00 24.22
CA TYR A 4 8.02 2.21 22.81
C TYR A 4 7.62 0.97 22.02
N VAL A 5 7.05 1.19 20.84
CA VAL A 5 6.74 0.12 19.87
C VAL A 5 8.02 -0.22 19.11
N ASN A 6 8.35 -1.50 19.03
CA ASN A 6 9.48 -1.95 18.24
C ASN A 6 9.07 -2.04 16.75
N PRO A 7 9.64 -1.20 15.86
CA PRO A 7 9.27 -1.18 14.43
C PRO A 7 9.69 -2.44 13.68
N PHE A 8 10.61 -3.25 14.23
CA PHE A 8 11.09 -4.49 13.61
C PHE A 8 10.24 -5.71 13.94
N THR A 9 9.12 -5.54 14.61
CA THR A 9 8.10 -6.59 14.75
C THR A 9 6.99 -6.37 13.75
N ASP A 10 6.34 -7.44 13.32
CA ASP A 10 5.20 -7.41 12.42
C ASP A 10 4.08 -6.45 12.92
N ILE A 11 3.71 -6.60 14.18
CA ILE A 11 2.71 -5.74 14.82
C ILE A 11 3.20 -4.29 14.91
N GLY A 12 4.44 -4.09 15.33
CA GLY A 12 5.02 -2.76 15.46
C GLY A 12 5.11 -2.02 14.14
N PHE A 13 5.53 -2.69 13.09
CA PHE A 13 5.57 -2.15 11.74
C PHE A 13 4.19 -1.70 11.27
N LYS A 14 3.18 -2.54 11.42
CA LYS A 14 1.79 -2.22 11.03
C LYS A 14 1.21 -1.06 11.84
N ILE A 15 1.53 -0.98 13.13
CA ILE A 15 1.09 0.15 13.98
C ILE A 15 1.73 1.45 13.54
N ILE A 16 3.01 1.45 13.20
CA ILE A 16 3.75 2.67 12.85
C ILE A 16 3.43 3.12 11.43
N PHE A 17 3.41 2.22 10.46
CA PHE A 17 3.32 2.55 9.04
C PHE A 17 1.97 2.22 8.39
N GLY A 18 1.17 1.38 9.00
CA GLY A 18 -0.04 0.82 8.40
C GLY A 18 -1.34 1.58 8.69
N GLN A 19 -1.26 2.77 9.26
CA GLN A 19 -2.44 3.55 9.62
C GLN A 19 -2.55 4.83 8.77
N PRO A 20 -3.77 5.27 8.42
CA PRO A 20 -3.99 6.52 7.69
C PRO A 20 -3.32 7.73 8.36
N ALA A 21 -3.31 7.77 9.69
CA ALA A 21 -2.68 8.84 10.47
C ALA A 21 -1.15 8.91 10.32
N SER A 22 -0.51 7.83 9.89
CA SER A 22 0.95 7.74 9.67
C SER A 22 1.32 7.61 8.19
N LYS A 23 0.42 7.94 7.29
CA LYS A 23 0.62 7.86 5.84
C LYS A 23 1.87 8.60 5.38
N GLU A 24 2.09 9.81 5.85
CA GLU A 24 3.27 10.61 5.50
C GLU A 24 4.58 9.92 5.90
N LEU A 25 4.59 9.24 7.04
CA LEU A 25 5.76 8.50 7.50
C LEU A 25 6.06 7.31 6.58
N LEU A 26 5.02 6.63 6.09
CA LEU A 26 5.18 5.56 5.10
C LEU A 26 5.70 6.11 3.77
N ILE A 27 5.20 7.25 3.30
CA ILE A 27 5.68 7.90 2.07
C ILE A 27 7.17 8.24 2.19
N ILE A 28 7.59 8.81 3.30
CA ILE A 28 9.01 9.11 3.56
C ILE A 28 9.85 7.83 3.50
N LEU A 29 9.43 6.78 4.19
CA LEU A 29 10.12 5.50 4.18
C LEU A 29 10.25 4.93 2.77
N LEU A 30 9.15 4.91 2.01
CA LEU A 30 9.15 4.37 0.65
C LEU A 30 10.02 5.20 -0.29
N ASN A 31 9.98 6.52 -0.20
CA ASN A 31 10.81 7.40 -1.01
C ASN A 31 12.31 7.21 -0.70
N GLU A 32 12.68 6.97 0.54
CA GLU A 32 14.06 6.63 0.90
C GLU A 32 14.50 5.27 0.35
N LEU A 33 13.61 4.26 0.40
CA LEU A 33 13.90 2.92 -0.12
C LEU A 33 13.96 2.89 -1.65
N LEU A 34 13.15 3.70 -2.32
CA LEU A 34 13.04 3.78 -3.78
C LEU A 34 13.82 4.96 -4.38
N ALA A 35 14.73 5.55 -3.61
CA ALA A 35 15.48 6.74 -4.00
C ALA A 35 16.18 6.56 -5.36
N GLY A 36 15.88 7.46 -6.29
CA GLY A 36 16.44 7.46 -7.64
C GLY A 36 15.64 6.66 -8.68
N GLU A 37 14.65 5.86 -8.26
CA GLU A 37 13.79 5.11 -9.18
C GLU A 37 12.39 5.72 -9.27
N HIS A 38 11.78 5.96 -8.13
CA HIS A 38 10.41 6.48 -8.02
C HIS A 38 10.33 7.57 -6.95
N HIS A 39 9.37 8.49 -7.15
CA HIS A 39 9.00 9.47 -6.14
C HIS A 39 7.48 9.43 -5.93
N ILE A 40 7.08 9.20 -4.69
CA ILE A 40 5.70 9.10 -4.27
C ILE A 40 5.30 10.40 -3.58
N GLU A 41 4.32 11.09 -4.12
CA GLU A 41 3.76 12.32 -3.52
C GLU A 41 2.61 11.98 -2.58
N ASP A 42 1.78 11.00 -2.97
CA ASP A 42 0.66 10.53 -2.16
C ASP A 42 0.39 9.04 -2.40
N LEU A 43 -0.32 8.41 -1.47
CA LEU A 43 -0.77 7.03 -1.61
C LEU A 43 -2.10 6.78 -0.90
N VAL A 44 -2.76 5.71 -1.30
CA VAL A 44 -3.99 5.22 -0.69
C VAL A 44 -3.76 3.80 -0.22
N PHE A 45 -4.14 3.51 1.03
CA PHE A 45 -4.17 2.14 1.53
C PHE A 45 -5.30 1.36 0.87
N LEU A 46 -4.99 0.16 0.41
CA LEU A 46 -5.94 -0.78 -0.16
C LEU A 46 -6.26 -1.89 0.84
N ASP A 47 -7.30 -2.66 0.55
CA ASP A 47 -7.59 -3.85 1.34
C ASP A 47 -6.42 -4.83 1.21
N LYS A 48 -5.83 -5.16 2.35
CA LYS A 48 -4.69 -6.06 2.45
C LYS A 48 -5.08 -7.53 2.43
N GLU A 49 -6.36 -7.83 2.51
CA GLU A 49 -6.87 -9.20 2.47
C GLU A 49 -7.28 -9.58 1.04
N ASP A 50 -6.54 -10.49 0.44
CA ASP A 50 -6.95 -11.18 -0.78
C ASP A 50 -7.58 -12.51 -0.40
N ARG A 51 -8.91 -12.53 -0.36
CA ARG A 51 -9.68 -13.70 0.04
C ARG A 51 -9.58 -14.80 -1.01
N ALA A 52 -9.60 -16.04 -0.54
CA ALA A 52 -9.65 -17.20 -1.41
C ALA A 52 -10.94 -17.23 -2.24
N ASP A 53 -10.82 -17.49 -3.54
CA ASP A 53 -11.97 -17.58 -4.44
C ASP A 53 -12.72 -18.92 -4.32
N ASN A 54 -12.03 -19.93 -3.82
CA ASN A 54 -12.56 -21.28 -3.65
C ASN A 54 -11.92 -22.00 -2.47
N ILE A 55 -12.48 -23.17 -2.11
CA ILE A 55 -12.07 -23.98 -0.94
C ILE A 55 -10.59 -24.45 -1.04
N HIS A 56 -10.05 -24.54 -2.24
CA HIS A 56 -8.68 -25.02 -2.48
C HIS A 56 -7.65 -23.90 -2.55
N ASP A 57 -8.10 -22.68 -2.56
CA ASP A 57 -7.24 -21.51 -2.64
C ASP A 57 -6.92 -20.98 -1.25
N LYS A 58 -5.71 -20.48 -1.06
CA LYS A 58 -5.31 -19.83 0.19
C LYS A 58 -5.43 -18.32 0.02
N GLY A 59 -6.22 -17.69 0.88
CA GLY A 59 -6.23 -16.24 0.98
C GLY A 59 -4.85 -15.70 1.36
N ILE A 60 -4.57 -14.51 0.91
CA ILE A 60 -3.34 -13.77 1.22
C ILE A 60 -3.70 -12.60 2.11
N ILE A 61 -2.85 -12.34 3.10
CA ILE A 61 -2.90 -11.11 3.88
C ILE A 61 -1.56 -10.42 3.69
N TYR A 62 -1.57 -9.27 3.04
CA TYR A 62 -0.40 -8.41 2.91
C TYR A 62 -0.17 -7.63 4.20
N ASP A 63 1.09 -7.31 4.51
CA ASP A 63 1.36 -6.41 5.64
C ASP A 63 0.83 -5.02 5.35
N LEU A 64 1.21 -4.45 4.20
CA LEU A 64 0.62 -3.23 3.66
C LEU A 64 0.40 -3.40 2.15
N TYR A 65 -0.70 -2.88 1.65
CA TYR A 65 -1.01 -2.81 0.24
C TYR A 65 -1.51 -1.41 -0.09
N CYS A 66 -0.84 -0.75 -1.02
CA CYS A 66 -1.07 0.65 -1.33
C CYS A 66 -1.12 0.88 -2.84
N ARG A 67 -1.76 1.97 -3.23
CA ARG A 67 -1.68 2.52 -4.58
C ARG A 67 -1.17 3.95 -4.50
N THR A 68 -0.17 4.28 -5.31
CA THR A 68 0.41 5.62 -5.38
C THR A 68 -0.45 6.57 -6.21
N ASP A 69 -0.18 7.86 -6.10
CA ASP A 69 -0.74 8.92 -6.94
C ASP A 69 -0.48 8.70 -8.44
N SER A 70 0.67 8.13 -8.80
CA SER A 70 1.01 7.73 -10.17
C SER A 70 0.30 6.45 -10.64
N GLY A 71 -0.46 5.79 -9.77
CA GLY A 71 -1.25 4.60 -10.10
C GLY A 71 -0.51 3.27 -9.94
N GLU A 72 0.67 3.28 -9.37
CA GLU A 72 1.47 2.08 -9.09
C GLU A 72 0.97 1.37 -7.85
N PHE A 73 1.02 0.05 -7.86
CA PHE A 73 0.67 -0.77 -6.71
C PHE A 73 1.92 -1.17 -5.96
N ILE A 74 1.92 -0.97 -4.65
CA ILE A 74 3.03 -1.32 -3.77
C ILE A 74 2.55 -2.27 -2.70
N ILE A 75 3.26 -3.39 -2.59
CA ILE A 75 3.14 -4.33 -1.48
C ILE A 75 4.36 -4.12 -0.59
N VAL A 76 4.13 -3.91 0.69
CA VAL A 76 5.19 -3.81 1.68
C VAL A 76 5.06 -4.98 2.64
N GLU A 77 6.10 -5.79 2.71
CA GLU A 77 6.21 -6.95 3.58
C GLU A 77 7.34 -6.76 4.57
N MET A 78 7.05 -6.89 5.86
CA MET A 78 8.06 -6.85 6.89
C MET A 78 8.63 -8.25 7.11
N GLN A 79 9.89 -8.46 6.76
CA GLN A 79 10.58 -9.72 6.95
C GLN A 79 11.73 -9.54 7.96
N ASN A 80 11.50 -10.02 9.18
CA ASN A 80 12.47 -9.93 10.26
C ASN A 80 13.50 -11.07 10.27
N ARG A 81 13.17 -12.20 9.64
CA ARG A 81 14.04 -13.37 9.57
C ARG A 81 14.08 -13.95 8.18
N TRP A 82 15.26 -14.40 7.76
CA TRP A 82 15.40 -15.12 6.51
C TRP A 82 14.65 -16.46 6.56
N HIS A 83 13.86 -16.74 5.52
CA HIS A 83 13.22 -18.01 5.28
C HIS A 83 13.56 -18.48 3.86
N SER A 84 13.86 -19.78 3.71
CA SER A 84 14.19 -20.37 2.40
C SER A 84 13.11 -20.15 1.33
N HIS A 85 11.85 -20.07 1.72
CA HIS A 85 10.70 -19.87 0.82
C HIS A 85 10.25 -18.39 0.71
N PHE A 86 11.06 -17.45 1.15
CA PHE A 86 10.69 -16.02 1.13
C PHE A 86 10.44 -15.52 -0.29
N LEU A 87 11.34 -15.85 -1.22
CA LEU A 87 11.23 -15.41 -2.61
C LEU A 87 10.02 -16.05 -3.32
N ASP A 88 9.77 -17.33 -3.09
CA ASP A 88 8.62 -18.04 -3.66
C ASP A 88 7.30 -17.42 -3.17
N ARG A 89 7.24 -17.11 -1.88
CA ARG A 89 6.08 -16.46 -1.29
C ARG A 89 5.89 -15.05 -1.85
N THR A 90 6.95 -14.27 -1.96
CA THR A 90 6.91 -12.94 -2.54
C THR A 90 6.43 -12.97 -3.97
N LEU A 91 6.96 -13.88 -4.79
CA LEU A 91 6.52 -14.07 -6.17
C LEU A 91 5.03 -14.44 -6.24
N TYR A 92 4.57 -15.35 -5.40
CA TYR A 92 3.16 -15.72 -5.32
C TYR A 92 2.28 -14.52 -4.98
N TYR A 93 2.69 -13.69 -4.01
CA TYR A 93 1.96 -12.48 -3.62
C TYR A 93 1.86 -11.47 -4.76
N VAL A 94 2.95 -11.24 -5.47
CA VAL A 94 2.97 -10.34 -6.63
C VAL A 94 2.08 -10.85 -7.76
N CYS A 95 2.20 -12.14 -8.11
CA CYS A 95 1.36 -12.75 -9.15
C CYS A 95 -0.13 -12.66 -8.79
N ARG A 96 -0.48 -12.87 -7.54
CA ARG A 96 -1.86 -12.79 -7.07
C ARG A 96 -2.39 -11.35 -7.15
N ALA A 97 -1.60 -10.37 -6.73
CA ALA A 97 -1.98 -8.96 -6.80
C ALA A 97 -2.17 -8.50 -8.26
N VAL A 98 -1.31 -8.93 -9.19
CA VAL A 98 -1.45 -8.64 -10.62
C VAL A 98 -2.71 -9.28 -11.19
N SER A 99 -2.98 -10.55 -10.88
CA SER A 99 -4.20 -11.25 -11.31
C SER A 99 -5.44 -10.50 -10.87
N ARG A 100 -5.49 -10.06 -9.62
CA ARG A 100 -6.63 -9.31 -9.08
C ARG A 100 -6.86 -7.96 -9.77
N GLN A 101 -5.80 -7.29 -10.20
CA GLN A 101 -5.93 -6.03 -10.94
C GLN A 101 -6.55 -6.24 -12.33
N ILE A 102 -6.36 -7.42 -12.94
CA ILE A 102 -6.95 -7.79 -14.22
C ILE A 102 -8.41 -8.19 -14.05
N GLU A 103 -8.71 -9.01 -13.04
CA GLU A 103 -10.05 -9.52 -12.77
C GLU A 103 -10.99 -8.42 -12.23
N ASN A 104 -10.48 -7.59 -11.35
CA ASN A 104 -11.20 -6.50 -10.69
C ASN A 104 -10.41 -5.19 -10.80
N PRO A 105 -10.40 -4.56 -11.98
CA PRO A 105 -9.66 -3.34 -12.17
C PRO A 105 -10.22 -2.25 -11.24
N LEU A 106 -9.35 -1.69 -10.42
CA LEU A 106 -9.71 -0.54 -9.60
C LEU A 106 -10.10 0.63 -10.49
N PRO A 107 -11.02 1.49 -10.05
CA PRO A 107 -11.38 2.70 -10.77
C PRO A 107 -10.11 3.46 -11.17
N LYS A 108 -10.05 3.90 -12.42
CA LYS A 108 -8.90 4.70 -12.93
C LYS A 108 -8.71 5.99 -12.13
N HIS A 109 -9.73 6.40 -11.43
CA HIS A 109 -9.73 7.54 -10.55
C HIS A 109 -9.92 7.07 -9.12
N ILE A 110 -8.94 7.32 -8.25
CA ILE A 110 -9.13 7.19 -6.81
C ILE A 110 -9.91 8.43 -6.39
N PRO A 111 -11.10 8.28 -5.77
CA PRO A 111 -11.76 9.44 -5.18
C PRO A 111 -10.79 10.01 -4.13
N ILE A 112 -10.24 11.17 -4.37
CA ILE A 112 -9.52 11.93 -3.35
C ILE A 112 -10.56 12.20 -2.26
N PRO A 113 -10.28 11.88 -0.99
CA PRO A 113 -11.17 12.29 0.09
C PRO A 113 -11.43 13.77 -0.07
N GLU A 114 -12.71 14.16 -0.09
CA GLU A 114 -13.12 15.55 -0.27
C GLU A 114 -12.41 16.42 0.78
N ASN A 115 -11.29 17.01 0.39
CA ASN A 115 -10.65 18.02 1.21
C ASN A 115 -11.55 19.25 1.17
N ARG A 116 -12.15 19.57 2.30
CA ARG A 116 -12.89 20.80 2.50
C ARG A 116 -11.94 21.80 3.14
N ASP A 117 -11.95 23.03 2.62
CA ASP A 117 -11.26 24.14 3.27
C ASP A 117 -11.92 24.50 4.62
N GLU A 118 -11.32 25.42 5.32
CA GLU A 118 -11.82 25.92 6.62
C GLU A 118 -13.24 26.51 6.55
N ASN A 119 -13.76 26.80 5.35
CA ASN A 119 -15.11 27.29 5.09
C ASN A 119 -16.07 26.18 4.64
N GLY A 120 -15.62 24.91 4.62
CA GLY A 120 -16.41 23.76 4.21
C GLY A 120 -16.60 23.63 2.69
N MET A 121 -15.85 24.40 1.88
CA MET A 121 -15.90 24.37 0.44
C MET A 121 -14.96 23.27 -0.11
N LEU A 122 -15.46 22.50 -1.09
CA LEU A 122 -14.69 21.45 -1.74
C LEU A 122 -13.47 22.05 -2.47
N VAL A 123 -12.28 21.71 -2.01
CA VAL A 123 -11.05 21.97 -2.75
C VAL A 123 -10.89 20.85 -3.78
N LYS A 124 -11.24 21.10 -5.02
CA LYS A 124 -11.00 20.18 -6.14
C LYS A 124 -9.55 20.29 -6.57
N GLU A 125 -8.73 19.34 -6.17
CA GLU A 125 -7.49 19.08 -6.87
C GLU A 125 -7.78 18.17 -8.07
N GLU A 126 -7.50 18.62 -9.27
CA GLU A 126 -7.63 17.80 -10.47
C GLU A 126 -6.48 16.77 -10.48
N PHE A 127 -6.82 15.51 -10.21
CA PHE A 127 -5.90 14.40 -10.41
C PHE A 127 -5.69 14.18 -11.93
N VAL A 128 -4.46 14.36 -12.40
CA VAL A 128 -4.07 14.02 -13.76
C VAL A 128 -3.54 12.58 -13.77
N PRO A 129 -4.23 11.62 -14.44
CA PRO A 129 -3.77 10.25 -14.51
C PRO A 129 -2.40 10.13 -15.17
N TYR A 130 -1.56 9.23 -14.66
CA TYR A 130 -0.28 8.86 -15.28
C TYR A 130 -0.49 8.47 -16.75
N GLY A 131 0.31 9.05 -17.65
CA GLY A 131 0.24 8.81 -19.10
C GLY A 131 -0.47 9.87 -19.94
N LYS A 132 -0.98 10.94 -19.32
CA LYS A 132 -1.55 12.11 -20.03
C LYS A 132 -0.76 13.39 -19.80
N ARG A 133 0.49 13.26 -19.49
CA ARG A 133 1.40 14.41 -19.45
C ARG A 133 2.08 14.59 -20.78
#